data_2d00e30fe7df13a60f58712e890e7b37
#
_entry.id   2d00e30fe7df13a60f58712e890e7b37
#
_cell.length_a   1.000
_cell.length_b   1.000
_cell.length_c   1.000
_cell.angle_alpha   90.00
_cell.angle_beta   90.00
_cell.angle_gamma   90.00
#
_symmetry.space_group_name_H-M   'P 1'
#
loop_
_entity.id
_entity.type
_entity.pdbx_description
1 polymer ?
#
loop_
_entity_poly.entity_id
_entity_poly.type
_entity_poly.pdbx_seq_one_letter_code
_entity_poly.pdbx_strand_id
1 'polypeptide(L)'
;MANRKPAKRKADQARLAAVRVLYQVLEEEAFSNESAAYHLADPDLDARDRAFASALIFGTLGRLPAIDFYLGRVSKRPLKDLDPWVRTVLRAGVGQLFYSYQVTVPAACDESVRLIRFLAGEKATGFVNGILRKLAREKPKLTDLALEAGLPR
;
A
#
# COMPACT_ATOMS: atom_id res chain seq x y z
N MET A 1 13.81 -26.08 -18.36
CA MET A 1 13.21 -25.49 -18.13
C MET A 1 13.41 -24.39 -18.44
N ALA A 2 13.56 -24.17 -18.69
CA ALA A 2 13.81 -23.38 -18.68
C ALA A 2 13.88 -22.19 -19.41
N ASN A 3 13.89 -22.07 -20.45
CA ASN A 3 13.91 -20.89 -21.26
C ASN A 3 12.61 -20.15 -21.35
N ARG A 4 11.96 -20.02 -20.25
CA ARG A 4 10.84 -19.12 -20.25
C ARG A 4 11.34 -17.72 -20.32
N LYS A 5 10.80 -16.96 -21.27
CA LYS A 5 10.80 -15.52 -21.12
C LYS A 5 10.25 -15.20 -19.74
N PRO A 6 10.90 -14.27 -19.00
CA PRO A 6 10.30 -13.84 -17.75
C PRO A 6 8.89 -13.37 -18.07
N ALA A 7 7.93 -14.13 -17.58
CA ALA A 7 6.56 -13.69 -17.57
C ALA A 7 6.52 -12.31 -16.91
N LYS A 8 5.62 -11.43 -17.34
CA LYS A 8 5.32 -10.25 -16.57
C LYS A 8 5.23 -10.67 -15.12
N ARG A 9 6.08 -10.11 -14.30
CA ARG A 9 6.17 -10.45 -12.90
C ARG A 9 4.80 -10.30 -12.25
N LYS A 10 4.33 -11.37 -11.64
CA LYS A 10 3.09 -11.36 -10.89
C LYS A 10 3.18 -10.39 -9.72
N ALA A 11 2.03 -9.89 -9.29
CA ALA A 11 1.95 -9.10 -8.07
C ALA A 11 2.53 -9.91 -6.91
N ASP A 12 3.23 -9.21 -6.02
CA ASP A 12 3.82 -9.76 -4.81
C ASP A 12 2.72 -10.33 -3.92
N GLN A 13 2.80 -11.61 -3.57
CA GLN A 13 1.75 -12.30 -2.82
C GLN A 13 1.58 -11.74 -1.40
N ALA A 14 2.67 -11.36 -0.76
CA ALA A 14 2.61 -10.77 0.58
C ALA A 14 1.89 -9.42 0.55
N ARG A 15 2.24 -8.58 -0.40
CA ARG A 15 1.58 -7.28 -0.56
C ARG A 15 0.13 -7.44 -0.99
N LEU A 16 -0.17 -8.40 -1.85
CA LEU A 16 -1.54 -8.67 -2.26
C LEU A 16 -2.41 -9.08 -1.07
N ALA A 17 -1.92 -9.99 -0.22
CA ALA A 17 -2.61 -10.38 1.00
C ALA A 17 -2.85 -9.17 1.91
N ALA A 18 -1.84 -8.34 2.11
CA ALA A 18 -1.96 -7.15 2.94
C ALA A 18 -3.01 -6.18 2.40
N VAL A 19 -2.99 -5.91 1.11
CA VAL A 19 -3.93 -4.97 0.48
C VAL A 19 -5.37 -5.51 0.54
N ARG A 20 -5.56 -6.82 0.40
CA ARG A 20 -6.89 -7.43 0.55
C ARG A 20 -7.43 -7.26 1.97
N VAL A 21 -6.59 -7.43 2.99
CA VAL A 21 -6.99 -7.17 4.37
C VAL A 21 -7.35 -5.71 4.58
N LEU A 22 -6.49 -4.81 4.12
CA LEU A 22 -6.73 -3.36 4.25
C LEU A 22 -8.03 -2.95 3.54
N TYR A 23 -8.30 -3.51 2.37
CA TYR A 23 -9.55 -3.24 1.66
C TYR A 23 -10.76 -3.71 2.49
N GLN A 24 -10.72 -4.94 3.00
CA GLN A 24 -11.83 -5.46 3.79
C GLN A 24 -12.06 -4.64 5.06
N VAL A 25 -11.00 -4.24 5.72
CA VAL A 25 -11.11 -3.46 6.97
C VAL A 25 -11.59 -2.03 6.70
N LEU A 26 -11.00 -1.36 5.73
CA LEU A 26 -11.22 0.07 5.52
C LEU A 26 -12.40 0.39 4.59
N GLU A 27 -12.72 -0.51 3.67
CA GLU A 27 -13.81 -0.30 2.72
C GLU A 27 -15.04 -1.15 3.01
N GLU A 28 -14.89 -2.30 3.69
CA GLU A 28 -15.98 -3.22 3.96
C GLU A 28 -16.26 -3.42 5.45
N GLU A 29 -15.60 -2.67 6.31
CA GLU A 29 -15.80 -2.68 7.76
C GLU A 29 -15.53 -4.05 8.44
N ALA A 30 -14.68 -4.87 7.83
CA ALA A 30 -14.29 -6.15 8.43
C ALA A 30 -13.42 -5.94 9.68
N PHE A 31 -13.42 -6.92 10.57
CA PHE A 31 -12.52 -6.91 11.72
C PHE A 31 -11.10 -7.28 11.28
N SER A 32 -10.12 -6.47 11.70
CA SER A 32 -8.73 -6.58 11.22
C SER A 32 -8.10 -7.93 11.57
N ASN A 33 -8.30 -8.43 12.78
CA ASN A 33 -7.71 -9.71 13.20
C ASN A 33 -8.29 -10.89 12.42
N GLU A 34 -9.59 -10.89 12.16
CA GLU A 34 -10.24 -11.97 11.41
C GLU A 34 -9.83 -11.96 9.94
N SER A 35 -9.83 -10.77 9.32
CA SER A 35 -9.41 -10.63 7.93
C SER A 35 -7.94 -11.01 7.76
N ALA A 36 -7.08 -10.55 8.65
CA ALA A 36 -5.65 -10.90 8.61
C ALA A 36 -5.46 -12.42 8.77
N ALA A 37 -6.14 -13.04 9.73
CA ALA A 37 -6.03 -14.47 9.95
C ALA A 37 -6.40 -15.26 8.70
N TYR A 38 -7.47 -14.85 8.00
CA TYR A 38 -7.91 -15.53 6.78
C TYR A 38 -6.88 -15.40 5.67
N HIS A 39 -6.46 -14.16 5.35
CA HIS A 39 -5.58 -13.94 4.20
C HIS A 39 -4.15 -14.39 4.45
N LEU A 40 -3.65 -14.34 5.69
CA LEU A 40 -2.30 -14.76 6.02
C LEU A 40 -2.18 -16.27 6.21
N ALA A 41 -3.29 -17.00 6.21
CA ALA A 41 -3.28 -18.47 6.23
C ALA A 41 -2.99 -19.09 4.86
N ASP A 42 -2.89 -18.28 3.80
CA ASP A 42 -2.60 -18.76 2.45
C ASP A 42 -1.31 -19.58 2.46
N PRO A 43 -1.36 -20.87 2.03
CA PRO A 43 -0.18 -21.72 2.02
C PRO A 43 0.93 -21.27 1.06
N ASP A 44 0.61 -20.40 0.10
CA ASP A 44 1.61 -19.81 -0.79
C ASP A 44 2.48 -18.74 -0.11
N LEU A 45 2.09 -18.32 1.09
CA LEU A 45 2.89 -17.38 1.87
C LEU A 45 3.80 -18.14 2.82
N ASP A 46 5.09 -17.86 2.76
CA ASP A 46 6.02 -18.38 3.75
C ASP A 46 6.02 -17.50 5.02
N ALA A 47 6.80 -17.87 6.02
CA ALA A 47 6.85 -17.13 7.28
C ALA A 47 7.31 -15.69 7.09
N ARG A 48 8.24 -15.46 6.17
CA ARG A 48 8.76 -14.12 5.85
C ARG A 48 7.68 -13.24 5.20
N ASP A 49 6.93 -13.81 4.25
CA ASP A 49 5.81 -13.13 3.60
C ASP A 49 4.74 -12.76 4.62
N ARG A 50 4.39 -13.68 5.50
CA ARG A 50 3.39 -13.42 6.54
C ARG A 50 3.84 -12.31 7.49
N ALA A 51 5.10 -12.32 7.89
CA ALA A 51 5.63 -11.26 8.76
C ALA A 51 5.60 -9.90 8.08
N PHE A 52 6.01 -9.83 6.82
CA PHE A 52 5.96 -8.59 6.04
C PHE A 52 4.53 -8.09 5.88
N ALA A 53 3.62 -8.96 5.47
CA ALA A 53 2.21 -8.60 5.27
C ALA A 53 1.57 -8.13 6.58
N SER A 54 1.82 -8.82 7.70
CA SER A 54 1.30 -8.43 8.99
C SER A 54 1.80 -7.05 9.42
N ALA A 55 3.11 -6.79 9.27
CA ALA A 55 3.68 -5.48 9.58
C ALA A 55 3.06 -4.38 8.72
N LEU A 56 2.86 -4.64 7.44
CA LEU A 56 2.24 -3.67 6.53
C LEU A 56 0.78 -3.39 6.89
N ILE A 57 0.00 -4.44 7.18
CA ILE A 57 -1.40 -4.29 7.58
C ILE A 57 -1.51 -3.41 8.82
N PHE A 58 -0.91 -3.86 9.92
CA PHE A 58 -1.11 -3.20 11.20
C PHE A 58 -0.35 -1.88 11.31
N GLY A 59 0.79 -1.77 10.63
CA GLY A 59 1.50 -0.50 10.51
C GLY A 59 0.70 0.57 9.77
N THR A 60 0.05 0.18 8.68
CA THR A 60 -0.82 1.10 7.91
C THR A 60 -2.05 1.50 8.71
N LEU A 61 -2.73 0.53 9.32
CA LEU A 61 -3.91 0.81 10.14
C LEU A 61 -3.58 1.72 11.32
N GLY A 62 -2.45 1.49 11.97
CA GLY A 62 -2.03 2.28 13.13
C GLY A 62 -1.62 3.71 12.80
N ARG A 63 -1.35 4.01 11.53
CA ARG A 63 -0.89 5.33 11.08
C ARG A 63 -1.81 5.97 10.04
N LEU A 64 -3.03 5.48 9.96
CA LEU A 64 -3.97 5.92 8.93
C LEU A 64 -4.20 7.43 8.89
N PRO A 65 -4.37 8.14 10.02
CA PRO A 65 -4.56 9.60 9.96
C PRO A 65 -3.40 10.31 9.28
N ALA A 66 -2.16 9.96 9.60
CA ALA A 66 -0.99 10.56 8.95
C ALA A 66 -0.91 10.18 7.46
N ILE A 67 -1.17 8.92 7.16
CA ILE A 67 -1.15 8.41 5.77
C ILE A 67 -2.17 9.18 4.92
N ASP A 68 -3.38 9.33 5.40
CA ASP A 68 -4.43 10.06 4.67
C ASP A 68 -4.11 11.55 4.56
N PHE A 69 -3.46 12.12 5.57
CA PHE A 69 -2.98 13.50 5.51
C PHE A 69 -1.98 13.67 4.35
N TYR A 70 -0.99 12.78 4.25
CA TYR A 70 0.00 12.84 3.15
C TYR A 70 -0.65 12.70 1.79
N LEU A 71 -1.54 11.73 1.64
CA LEU A 71 -2.25 11.52 0.38
C LEU A 71 -3.10 12.73 0.00
N GLY A 72 -3.79 13.32 0.97
CA GLY A 72 -4.61 14.52 0.74
C GLY A 72 -3.79 15.72 0.31
N ARG A 73 -2.52 15.80 0.72
CA ARG A 73 -1.65 16.92 0.34
C ARG A 73 -1.15 16.83 -1.10
N VAL A 74 -1.02 15.62 -1.65
CA VAL A 74 -0.46 15.44 -2.99
C VAL A 74 -1.49 15.06 -4.04
N SER A 75 -2.63 14.51 -3.64
CA SER A 75 -3.68 14.16 -4.59
C SER A 75 -4.54 15.37 -4.92
N LYS A 76 -4.75 15.60 -6.21
CA LYS A 76 -5.66 16.67 -6.67
C LYS A 76 -7.12 16.26 -6.51
N ARG A 77 -7.38 14.96 -6.43
CA ARG A 77 -8.71 14.43 -6.20
C ARG A 77 -8.88 14.07 -4.73
N PRO A 78 -10.03 14.38 -4.11
CA PRO A 78 -10.29 13.96 -2.74
C PRO A 78 -10.20 12.44 -2.59
N LEU A 79 -9.66 11.95 -1.47
CA LEU A 79 -9.52 10.52 -1.24
C LEU A 79 -10.85 9.78 -1.34
N LYS A 80 -11.93 10.39 -0.86
CA LYS A 80 -13.27 9.80 -0.89
C LYS A 80 -13.78 9.55 -2.31
N ASP A 81 -13.25 10.26 -3.30
CA ASP A 81 -13.69 10.15 -4.70
C ASP A 81 -12.83 9.17 -5.51
N LEU A 82 -11.79 8.60 -4.90
CA LEU A 82 -10.95 7.60 -5.56
C LEU A 82 -11.64 6.24 -5.56
N ASP A 83 -11.32 5.44 -6.58
CA ASP A 83 -11.69 4.04 -6.58
C ASP A 83 -11.19 3.39 -5.28
N PRO A 84 -11.99 2.55 -4.61
CA PRO A 84 -11.58 1.95 -3.33
C PRO A 84 -10.30 1.14 -3.40
N TRP A 85 -10.03 0.43 -4.49
CA TRP A 85 -8.77 -0.30 -4.66
C TRP A 85 -7.58 0.64 -4.83
N VAL A 86 -7.78 1.73 -5.58
CA VAL A 86 -6.74 2.76 -5.76
C VAL A 86 -6.39 3.37 -4.40
N ARG A 87 -7.40 3.75 -3.65
CA ARG A 87 -7.22 4.32 -2.30
C ARG A 87 -6.47 3.36 -1.39
N THR A 88 -6.85 2.08 -1.40
CA THR A 88 -6.22 1.06 -0.56
C THR A 88 -4.77 0.83 -0.94
N VAL A 89 -4.48 0.70 -2.23
CA VAL A 89 -3.10 0.50 -2.70
C VAL A 89 -2.24 1.73 -2.37
N LEU A 90 -2.79 2.93 -2.53
CA LEU A 90 -2.06 4.15 -2.16
C LEU A 90 -1.75 4.20 -0.67
N ARG A 91 -2.70 3.84 0.19
CA ARG A 91 -2.48 3.79 1.64
C ARG A 91 -1.37 2.80 2.01
N ALA A 92 -1.40 1.61 1.42
CA ALA A 92 -0.34 0.62 1.64
C ALA A 92 1.01 1.08 1.09
N GLY A 93 1.00 1.77 -0.05
CA GLY A 93 2.21 2.35 -0.63
C GLY A 93 2.85 3.38 0.27
N VAL A 94 2.04 4.26 0.87
CA VAL A 94 2.53 5.25 1.84
C VAL A 94 3.09 4.55 3.07
N GLY A 95 2.42 3.51 3.55
CA GLY A 95 2.93 2.70 4.66
C GLY A 95 4.34 2.18 4.39
N GLN A 96 4.59 1.72 3.17
CA GLN A 96 5.92 1.25 2.78
C GLN A 96 6.93 2.40 2.64
N LEU A 97 6.54 3.49 2.00
CA LEU A 97 7.46 4.61 1.75
C LEU A 97 7.87 5.34 3.03
N PHE A 98 6.98 5.45 4.01
CA PHE A 98 7.22 6.29 5.18
C PHE A 98 7.60 5.50 6.43
N TYR A 99 7.21 4.23 6.52
CA TYR A 99 7.31 3.48 7.78
C TYR A 99 8.02 2.13 7.66
N SER A 100 8.42 1.72 6.46
CA SER A 100 9.13 0.45 6.29
C SER A 100 10.56 0.69 5.85
N TYR A 101 11.50 0.45 6.75
CA TYR A 101 12.92 0.68 6.47
C TYR A 101 13.52 -0.33 5.50
N GLN A 102 12.84 -1.44 5.27
CA GLN A 102 13.35 -2.52 4.41
C GLN A 102 12.80 -2.46 2.99
N VAL A 103 11.97 -1.49 2.69
CA VAL A 103 11.39 -1.33 1.36
C VAL A 103 12.00 -0.12 0.68
N THR A 104 12.59 -0.34 -0.50
CA THR A 104 13.13 0.75 -1.30
C THR A 104 12.00 1.53 -1.99
N VAL A 105 12.24 2.78 -2.34
CA VAL A 105 11.26 3.58 -3.08
C VAL A 105 10.87 2.90 -4.40
N PRO A 106 11.82 2.44 -5.25
CA PRO A 106 11.43 1.73 -6.46
C PRO A 106 10.55 0.50 -6.20
N ALA A 107 10.88 -0.29 -5.19
CA ALA A 107 10.10 -1.48 -4.86
C ALA A 107 8.66 -1.12 -4.45
N ALA A 108 8.51 -0.13 -3.57
CA ALA A 108 7.18 0.31 -3.14
C ALA A 108 6.34 0.80 -4.32
N CYS A 109 6.92 1.59 -5.20
CA CYS A 109 6.22 2.13 -6.36
C CYS A 109 5.89 1.06 -7.39
N ASP A 110 6.88 0.24 -7.76
CA ASP A 110 6.70 -0.76 -8.81
C ASP A 110 5.73 -1.86 -8.39
N GLU A 111 5.81 -2.32 -7.14
CA GLU A 111 4.89 -3.34 -6.63
C GLU A 111 3.48 -2.79 -6.48
N SER A 112 3.33 -1.53 -6.10
CA SER A 112 2.01 -0.87 -6.04
C SER A 112 1.38 -0.77 -7.42
N VAL A 113 2.16 -0.44 -8.45
CA VAL A 113 1.68 -0.40 -9.84
C VAL A 113 1.22 -1.81 -10.28
N ARG A 114 1.98 -2.85 -9.96
CA ARG A 114 1.59 -4.22 -10.28
C ARG A 114 0.30 -4.63 -9.60
N LEU A 115 0.15 -4.27 -8.32
CA LEU A 115 -1.08 -4.54 -7.56
C LEU A 115 -2.28 -3.87 -8.19
N ILE A 116 -2.17 -2.59 -8.48
CA ILE A 116 -3.34 -1.86 -9.02
C ILE A 116 -3.69 -2.33 -10.42
N ARG A 117 -2.70 -2.70 -11.24
CA ARG A 117 -2.96 -3.29 -12.55
C ARG A 117 -3.78 -4.56 -12.42
N PHE A 118 -3.44 -5.41 -11.46
CA PHE A 118 -4.16 -6.65 -11.18
C PHE A 118 -5.55 -6.40 -10.59
N LEU A 119 -5.68 -5.46 -9.65
CA LEU A 119 -6.91 -5.24 -8.89
C LEU A 119 -7.92 -4.32 -9.59
N ALA A 120 -7.47 -3.34 -10.34
CA ALA A 120 -8.33 -2.33 -10.95
C ALA A 120 -8.05 -2.05 -12.43
N GLY A 121 -7.00 -2.64 -12.99
CA GLY A 121 -6.66 -2.50 -14.40
C GLY A 121 -5.64 -1.41 -14.70
N GLU A 122 -5.31 -1.28 -15.98
CA GLU A 122 -4.20 -0.46 -16.46
C GLU A 122 -4.43 1.04 -16.26
N LYS A 123 -5.67 1.49 -16.30
CA LYS A 123 -5.98 2.94 -16.27
C LYS A 123 -5.47 3.67 -15.03
N ALA A 124 -5.41 2.96 -13.90
CA ALA A 124 -5.01 3.58 -12.64
C ALA A 124 -3.51 3.57 -12.38
N THR A 125 -2.72 2.86 -13.18
CA THR A 125 -1.29 2.66 -12.92
C THR A 125 -0.49 3.95 -12.94
N GLY A 126 -0.75 4.82 -13.91
CA GLY A 126 -0.05 6.11 -14.01
C GLY A 126 -0.34 7.02 -12.82
N PHE A 127 -1.59 7.06 -12.39
CA PHE A 127 -1.99 7.86 -11.24
C PHE A 127 -1.32 7.37 -9.96
N VAL A 128 -1.36 6.06 -9.70
CA VAL A 128 -0.73 5.46 -8.50
C VAL A 128 0.77 5.73 -8.51
N ASN A 129 1.44 5.46 -9.62
CA ASN A 129 2.87 5.70 -9.73
C ASN A 129 3.23 7.17 -9.50
N GLY A 130 2.49 8.08 -10.12
CA GLY A 130 2.73 9.51 -9.98
C GLY A 130 2.58 10.00 -8.55
N ILE A 131 1.51 9.58 -7.86
CA ILE A 131 1.28 9.96 -6.46
C ILE A 131 2.39 9.42 -5.55
N LEU A 132 2.73 8.14 -5.67
CA LEU A 132 3.75 7.55 -4.80
C LEU A 132 5.14 8.14 -5.02
N ARG A 133 5.51 8.40 -6.27
CA ARG A 133 6.79 9.05 -6.58
C ARG A 133 6.86 10.46 -6.01
N LYS A 134 5.78 11.22 -6.12
CA LYS A 134 5.70 12.57 -5.55
C LYS A 134 5.80 12.53 -4.02
N LEU A 135 5.10 11.60 -3.38
CA LEU A 135 5.18 11.40 -1.93
C LEU A 135 6.61 11.11 -1.49
N ALA A 136 7.31 10.23 -2.21
CA ALA A 136 8.68 9.88 -1.89
C ALA A 136 9.61 11.11 -1.97
N ARG A 137 9.44 11.94 -2.99
CA ARG A 137 10.25 13.16 -3.16
C ARG A 137 9.97 14.20 -2.08
N GLU A 138 8.72 14.33 -1.66
CA GLU A 138 8.28 15.36 -0.73
C GLU A 138 8.21 14.87 0.72
N LYS A 139 8.68 13.67 0.99
CA LYS A 139 8.59 13.04 2.31
C LYS A 139 9.08 13.94 3.46
N PRO A 140 10.26 14.58 3.41
CA PRO A 140 10.72 15.42 4.53
C PRO A 140 9.76 16.57 4.81
N LYS A 141 9.30 17.25 3.76
CA LYS A 141 8.37 18.37 3.90
C LYS A 141 7.02 17.91 4.45
N LEU A 142 6.53 16.78 3.97
CA LEU A 142 5.24 16.24 4.39
C LEU A 142 5.26 15.80 5.86
N THR A 143 6.35 15.17 6.30
CA THR A 143 6.47 14.77 7.70
C THR A 143 6.53 15.97 8.64
N ASP A 144 7.20 17.03 8.24
CA ASP A 144 7.21 18.28 9.02
C ASP A 144 5.81 18.90 9.11
N LEU A 145 5.09 18.95 8.00
CA LEU A 145 3.72 19.47 7.98
C LEU A 145 2.78 18.65 8.85
N ALA A 146 2.94 17.33 8.87
CA ALA A 146 2.12 16.46 9.71
C ALA A 146 2.39 16.72 11.20
N LEU A 147 3.64 16.90 11.58
CA LEU A 147 3.99 17.23 12.96
C LEU A 147 3.40 18.57 13.37
N GLU A 148 3.47 19.59 12.51
CA GLU A 148 2.87 20.90 12.76
C GLU A 148 1.35 20.80 12.92
N ALA A 149 0.72 19.88 12.22
CA ALA A 149 -0.72 19.62 12.32
C ALA A 149 -1.09 18.77 13.55
N GLY A 150 -0.11 18.36 14.34
CA GLY A 150 -0.34 17.58 15.56
C GLY A 150 -0.52 16.09 15.33
N LEU A 151 -0.17 15.59 14.16
CA LEU A 151 -0.28 14.15 13.89
C LEU A 151 0.94 13.43 14.44
N PRO A 152 0.75 12.25 15.08
CA PRO A 152 1.86 11.46 15.57
C PRO A 152 2.68 10.88 14.42
N ARG A 153 3.96 10.69 14.66
CA ARG A 153 4.84 10.01 13.71
C ARG A 153 4.44 8.55 13.52
#